data_ca01e4889abd21f32ad4bb3c622a63f3
#
_entry.id   ca01e4889abd21f32ad4bb3c622a63f3
#
_cell.length_a   1.000
_cell.length_b   1.000
_cell.length_c   1.000
_cell.angle_alpha   90.00
_cell.angle_beta   90.00
_cell.angle_gamma   90.00
#
_symmetry.space_group_name_H-M   'P 1'
#
loop_
_entity.id
_entity.type
_entity.pdbx_description
1 polymer ?
#
loop_
_entity_poly.entity_id
_entity_poly.type
_entity_poly.pdbx_seq_one_letter_code
_entity_poly.pdbx_strand_id
1 'polypeptide(L)' 'MNYYNPTVKTILRSGRIGMIACRIAEKLDITPLDALKKFYESDTCKKFHDRSTGLYLYSDLYIRDSFLMEKNIPL' A
#
# COMPACT_ATOMS: atom_id res chain seq x y z
N MET A 1 -20.39 -8.33 -4.49
CA MET A 1 -19.01 -8.56 -4.42
C MET A 1 -18.64 -9.19 -3.14
N ASN A 2 -17.69 -9.92 -3.24
CA ASN A 2 -17.36 -10.75 -2.15
C ASN A 2 -15.96 -10.42 -1.64
N TYR A 3 -15.88 -9.41 -0.82
CA TYR A 3 -14.57 -9.16 -0.24
C TYR A 3 -14.26 -10.13 0.89
N TYR A 4 -15.15 -11.04 1.16
CA TYR A 4 -14.81 -12.20 1.98
C TYR A 4 -14.11 -13.26 1.16
N ASN A 5 -13.86 -13.01 -0.13
CA ASN A 5 -13.03 -13.88 -0.93
C ASN A 5 -11.71 -14.14 -0.21
N PRO A 6 -11.36 -15.41 0.05
CA PRO A 6 -10.15 -15.73 0.80
C PRO A 6 -8.87 -15.16 0.18
N THR A 7 -8.82 -15.06 -1.14
CA THR A 7 -7.65 -14.50 -1.83
C THR A 7 -7.45 -13.03 -1.47
N VAL A 8 -8.52 -12.24 -1.50
CA VAL A 8 -8.46 -10.84 -1.13
C VAL A 8 -8.03 -10.70 0.32
N LYS A 9 -8.63 -11.51 1.19
CA LYS A 9 -8.32 -11.48 2.61
C LYS A 9 -6.86 -11.81 2.87
N THR A 10 -6.34 -12.81 2.15
CA THR A 10 -4.95 -13.22 2.26
C THR A 10 -4.01 -12.09 1.83
N ILE A 11 -4.28 -11.46 0.70
CA ILE A 11 -3.46 -10.33 0.21
C ILE A 11 -3.42 -9.21 1.24
N LEU A 12 -4.55 -8.89 1.87
CA LEU A 12 -4.63 -7.78 2.81
C LEU A 12 -3.99 -8.09 4.17
N ARG A 13 -3.81 -9.37 4.51
CA ARG A 13 -3.37 -9.75 5.85
C ARG A 13 -1.97 -10.33 5.94
N SER A 14 -1.48 -10.97 4.89
CA SER A 14 -0.26 -11.75 5.00
C SER A 14 0.95 -11.19 4.29
N GLY A 15 0.84 -10.11 3.55
CA GLY A 15 1.97 -9.53 2.84
C GLY A 15 2.26 -8.12 3.29
N ARG A 16 3.49 -7.66 3.05
CA ARG A 16 3.85 -6.27 3.35
C ARG A 16 2.99 -5.29 2.58
N ILE A 17 2.69 -5.59 1.31
CA ILE A 17 1.85 -4.71 0.49
C ILE A 17 0.47 -4.58 1.12
N GLY A 18 -0.09 -5.66 1.64
CA GLY A 18 -1.36 -5.59 2.35
C GLY A 18 -1.30 -4.69 3.57
N MET A 19 -0.23 -4.80 4.34
CA MET A 19 -0.05 -3.95 5.52
C MET A 19 0.11 -2.48 5.12
N ILE A 20 0.89 -2.21 4.09
CA ILE A 20 1.06 -0.84 3.58
C ILE A 20 -0.28 -0.29 3.11
N ALA A 21 -1.07 -1.10 2.39
CA ALA A 21 -2.40 -0.67 1.94
C ALA A 21 -3.30 -0.33 3.12
N CYS A 22 -3.25 -1.12 4.20
CA CYS A 22 -4.02 -0.83 5.40
C CYS A 22 -3.61 0.51 6.02
N ARG A 23 -2.32 0.81 6.05
CA ARG A 23 -1.83 2.08 6.56
C ARG A 23 -2.31 3.25 5.70
N ILE A 24 -2.31 3.08 4.39
CA ILE A 24 -2.83 4.09 3.47
C ILE A 24 -4.33 4.28 3.69
N ALA A 25 -5.06 3.18 3.84
CA ALA A 25 -6.50 3.22 4.05
C ALA A 25 -6.86 4.01 5.31
N GLU A 26 -6.13 3.79 6.39
CA GLU A 26 -6.33 4.52 7.64
C GLU A 26 -6.11 6.03 7.44
N LYS A 27 -5.05 6.37 6.72
CA LYS A 27 -4.69 7.77 6.52
C LYS A 27 -5.68 8.50 5.62
N LEU A 28 -6.19 7.83 4.60
CA LEU A 28 -7.10 8.43 3.63
C LEU A 28 -8.57 8.21 3.95
N ASP A 29 -8.86 7.44 4.98
CA ASP A 29 -10.23 7.09 5.37
C ASP A 29 -10.98 6.41 4.21
N ILE A 30 -10.32 5.44 3.59
CA ILE A 30 -10.88 4.64 2.52
C ILE A 30 -10.75 3.16 2.89
N THR A 31 -11.39 2.29 2.10
CA THR A 31 -11.30 0.86 2.38
C THR A 31 -9.90 0.34 2.04
N PRO A 32 -9.45 -0.73 2.72
CA PRO A 32 -8.16 -1.35 2.39
C PRO A 32 -8.08 -1.81 0.93
N LEU A 33 -9.18 -2.26 0.36
CA LEU A 33 -9.19 -2.70 -1.04
C LEU A 33 -8.94 -1.51 -1.98
N ASP A 34 -9.58 -0.39 -1.73
CA ASP A 34 -9.36 0.83 -2.52
C ASP A 34 -7.93 1.31 -2.38
N ALA A 35 -7.39 1.28 -1.16
CA ALA A 35 -6.01 1.65 -0.91
C ALA A 35 -5.05 0.73 -1.66
N LEU A 36 -5.34 -0.56 -1.68
CA LEU A 36 -4.51 -1.53 -2.39
C LEU A 36 -4.47 -1.23 -3.88
N LYS A 37 -5.63 -0.94 -4.47
CA LYS A 37 -5.70 -0.60 -5.90
C LYS A 37 -4.89 0.66 -6.20
N LYS A 38 -5.04 1.69 -5.38
CA LYS A 38 -4.30 2.93 -5.56
C LYS A 38 -2.80 2.72 -5.43
N PHE A 39 -2.38 1.89 -4.47
CA PHE A 39 -0.97 1.61 -4.27
C PHE A 39 -0.39 0.86 -5.47
N TYR A 40 -1.10 -0.14 -5.99
CA TYR A 40 -0.61 -0.90 -7.15
C TYR A 40 -0.44 -0.02 -8.39
N GLU A 41 -1.17 1.07 -8.49
CA GLU A 41 -1.08 2.00 -9.62
C GLU A 41 0.00 3.06 -9.42
N SER A 42 0.66 3.08 -8.27
CA SER A 42 1.59 4.14 -7.91
C SER A 42 3.03 3.84 -8.32
N ASP A 43 3.82 4.89 -8.47
CA ASP A 43 5.26 4.76 -8.67
C ASP A 43 5.95 4.24 -7.41
N THR A 44 5.42 4.54 -6.24
CA THR A 44 5.93 4.02 -4.98
C THR A 44 5.91 2.49 -4.98
N CYS A 45 4.83 1.89 -5.49
CA CYS A 45 4.75 0.44 -5.61
C CYS A 45 5.81 -0.11 -6.56
N LYS A 46 6.04 0.56 -7.68
CA LYS A 46 7.08 0.16 -8.62
C LYS A 46 8.46 0.18 -7.96
N LYS A 47 8.74 1.23 -7.21
CA LYS A 47 10.00 1.35 -6.47
C LYS A 47 10.12 0.26 -5.39
N PHE A 48 9.01 -0.07 -4.74
CA PHE A 48 9.00 -1.12 -3.73
C PHE A 48 9.39 -2.46 -4.33
N HIS A 49 8.91 -2.77 -5.53
CA HIS A 49 9.24 -4.01 -6.22
C HIS A 49 10.63 -3.99 -6.88
N ASP A 50 11.17 -2.83 -7.12
CA ASP A 50 12.49 -2.68 -7.73
C ASP A 50 13.55 -2.68 -6.62
N ARG A 51 14.25 -3.79 -6.48
CA ARG A 51 15.22 -3.95 -5.40
C ARG A 51 16.39 -2.96 -5.47
N SER A 52 16.68 -2.42 -6.65
CA SER A 52 17.74 -1.46 -6.79
C SER A 52 17.46 -0.14 -6.08
N THR A 53 16.18 0.18 -5.81
CA THR A 53 15.83 1.40 -5.09
C THR A 53 16.05 1.28 -3.60
N GLY A 54 16.05 0.07 -3.05
CA GLY A 54 16.16 -0.16 -1.62
C GLY A 54 14.91 0.20 -0.82
N LEU A 55 13.84 0.59 -1.49
CA LEU A 55 12.63 1.03 -0.78
C LEU A 55 12.04 -0.08 0.08
N TYR A 56 12.15 -1.33 -0.36
CA TYR A 56 11.61 -2.46 0.39
C TYR A 56 12.29 -2.65 1.76
N LEU A 57 13.42 -2.00 2.00
CA LEU A 57 14.13 -2.07 3.28
C LEU A 57 13.57 -1.11 4.32
N TYR A 58 12.74 -0.17 3.90
CA TYR A 58 12.17 0.82 4.82
C TYR A 58 10.90 0.30 5.47
N SER A 59 10.45 0.99 6.52
CA SER A 59 9.25 0.60 7.24
C SER A 59 8.00 0.81 6.41
N ASP A 60 6.92 0.15 6.80
CA ASP A 60 5.62 0.31 6.13
C ASP A 60 5.13 1.76 6.22
N LEU A 61 5.38 2.42 7.35
CA LEU A 61 4.98 3.82 7.52
C LEU A 61 5.76 4.74 6.58
N TYR A 62 7.04 4.47 6.39
CA TYR A 62 7.85 5.23 5.44
C TYR A 62 7.32 5.08 4.02
N ILE A 63 6.97 3.87 3.65
CA ILE A 63 6.47 3.59 2.30
C ILE A 63 5.10 4.24 2.11
N ARG A 64 4.24 4.20 3.14
CA ARG A 64 2.98 4.92 3.12
C ARG A 64 3.20 6.41 2.87
N ASP A 65 4.13 7.01 3.61
CA ASP A 65 4.41 8.44 3.49
C ASP A 65 4.96 8.77 2.09
N SER A 66 5.80 7.92 1.54
CA SER A 66 6.30 8.08 0.17
C SER A 66 5.16 8.08 -0.84
N PHE A 67 4.18 7.18 -0.65
CA PHE A 67 2.99 7.14 -1.50
C PHE A 67 2.19 8.45 -1.38
N LEU A 68 1.99 8.92 -0.15
CA LEU A 68 1.22 10.15 0.07
C LEU A 68 1.92 11.35 -0.56
N MET A 69 3.24 11.43 -0.46
CA MET A 69 4.00 12.50 -1.10
C MET A 69 3.89 12.42 -2.61
N GLU A 70 3.93 11.24 -3.17
CA GLU A 70 3.75 11.05 -4.62
C GLU A 70 2.41 11.61 -5.09
N LYS A 71 1.38 11.44 -4.29
CA LYS A 71 0.02 11.89 -4.62
C LYS A 71 -0.26 13.31 -4.16
N ASN A 72 0.73 14.01 -3.62
CA ASN A 72 0.59 15.37 -3.08
C ASN A 72 -0.45 15.44 -1.97
N ILE A 73 -0.52 14.41 -1.15
CA ILE A 73 -1.43 14.35 -0.01
C ILE A 73 -0.63 14.75 1.23
N PRO A 74 -1.13 15.69 2.06
CA PRO A 74 -0.42 16.10 3.27
C PRO A 74 -0.20 14.94 4.23
N LEU A 75 0.95 14.91 4.86
CA LEU A 75 1.29 13.90 5.87
C LEU A 75 0.68 14.25 7.27
#